data_b024df3fb7a283dea6c2db54949f1d7c
#
_entry.id   b024df3fb7a283dea6c2db54949f1d7c
#
_cell.length_a   1.000
_cell.length_b   1.000
_cell.length_c   1.000
_cell.angle_alpha   90.00
_cell.angle_beta   90.00
_cell.angle_gamma   90.00
#
_symmetry.space_group_name_H-M   'P 1'
#
loop_
_entity.id
_entity.type
_entity.pdbx_description
1 polymer ?
#
loop_
_entity_poly.entity_id
_entity_poly.type
_entity_poly.pdbx_seq_one_letter_code
_entity_poly.pdbx_strand_id
1 'polypeptide(L)'
;TEAGYKVTAVDYTEEMLKEAQQNAGPLAASIVWKRGDAQDLDVESDSFDVIVTRNVTWNLPNPAKAYQEWHRVLKKGGVLYNFDADWYGHLFDEEKRESYEKDRQHTEDKNVEDYYKGTDIEKMEEIARQVPLSQLKRPEWDMEAMKNAGFQNIVCDQQVWKEVWTEEEILNNSTSPIFLLEGHKKRENFILNNAEVEPGTIWNGELELSEGQICLPATILHGEKKGKTVLITAGVHAGEYVGIQAAIELSRKLKIEKVAGTVILVKVVNRPAFEKRKGSMGLTDEKNLNRVFPGCPDGTEMERLAWAVSRELQTVADYYIDLHSGDDYATLTPYVYYAGVAPEETVAESRRMAEQVDVPYMVKSNVASGGSY
;
A
#
# COMPACT_ATOMS: atom_id res chain seq x y z
N THR A 1 -0.71 11.26 -13.77
CA THR A 1 -1.56 11.94 -14.74
C THR A 1 -2.82 12.43 -14.05
N GLU A 2 -4.05 12.20 -14.55
CA GLU A 2 -5.29 12.73 -13.92
C GLU A 2 -5.42 12.41 -12.43
N ALA A 3 -5.04 11.21 -12.01
CA ALA A 3 -5.04 10.79 -10.59
C ALA A 3 -3.79 11.25 -9.79
N GLY A 4 -2.97 12.16 -10.34
CA GLY A 4 -1.80 12.71 -9.66
C GLY A 4 -0.53 11.84 -9.69
N TYR A 5 -0.55 10.69 -10.36
CA TYR A 5 0.63 9.83 -10.47
C TYR A 5 1.66 10.39 -11.46
N LYS A 6 2.95 10.24 -11.14
CA LYS A 6 4.06 10.43 -12.09
C LYS A 6 4.21 9.15 -12.91
N VAL A 7 4.03 9.25 -14.23
CA VAL A 7 4.03 8.10 -15.13
C VAL A 7 5.25 8.11 -16.02
N THR A 8 5.91 6.95 -16.15
CA THR A 8 6.90 6.66 -17.19
C THR A 8 6.35 5.53 -18.05
N ALA A 9 6.19 5.78 -19.33
CA ALA A 9 5.77 4.79 -20.32
C ALA A 9 7.00 4.27 -21.07
N VAL A 10 7.11 2.95 -21.17
CA VAL A 10 8.22 2.26 -21.83
C VAL A 10 7.69 1.32 -22.88
N ASP A 11 8.24 1.36 -24.07
CA ASP A 11 8.01 0.38 -25.13
C ASP A 11 9.31 0.13 -25.90
N TYR A 12 9.43 -1.06 -26.49
CA TYR A 12 10.58 -1.44 -27.29
C TYR A 12 10.60 -0.72 -28.64
N THR A 13 9.43 -0.42 -29.22
CA THR A 13 9.27 0.19 -30.54
C THR A 13 8.92 1.67 -30.44
N GLU A 14 9.52 2.45 -31.31
CA GLU A 14 9.27 3.89 -31.37
C GLU A 14 7.88 4.21 -31.93
N GLU A 15 7.37 3.34 -32.80
CA GLU A 15 6.06 3.45 -33.40
C GLU A 15 4.96 3.33 -32.36
N MET A 16 5.04 2.33 -31.48
CA MET A 16 4.08 2.16 -30.37
C MET A 16 4.11 3.35 -29.39
N LEU A 17 5.30 3.88 -29.10
CA LEU A 17 5.41 5.09 -28.26
C LEU A 17 4.74 6.31 -28.90
N LYS A 18 4.88 6.49 -30.22
CA LYS A 18 4.22 7.59 -30.97
C LYS A 18 2.70 7.46 -30.93
N GLU A 19 2.19 6.26 -31.15
CA GLU A 19 0.76 5.97 -31.07
C GLU A 19 0.21 6.19 -29.66
N ALA A 20 0.91 5.68 -28.65
CA ALA A 20 0.55 5.90 -27.24
C ALA A 20 0.56 7.38 -26.86
N GLN A 21 1.50 8.19 -27.37
CA GLN A 21 1.52 9.65 -27.19
C GLN A 21 0.29 10.33 -27.81
N GLN A 22 -0.10 9.91 -29.02
CA GLN A 22 -1.30 10.43 -29.69
C GLN A 22 -2.56 10.10 -28.89
N ASN A 23 -2.68 8.85 -28.42
CA ASN A 23 -3.82 8.38 -27.64
C ASN A 23 -3.90 9.06 -26.25
N ALA A 24 -2.75 9.41 -25.64
CA ALA A 24 -2.71 10.15 -24.40
C ALA A 24 -3.18 11.61 -24.53
N GLY A 25 -3.21 12.17 -25.74
CA GLY A 25 -3.68 13.53 -26.01
C GLY A 25 -2.99 14.59 -25.14
N PRO A 26 -3.75 15.44 -24.45
CA PRO A 26 -3.18 16.50 -23.60
C PRO A 26 -2.32 15.97 -22.43
N LEU A 27 -2.56 14.74 -21.98
CA LEU A 27 -1.81 14.12 -20.87
C LEU A 27 -0.41 13.71 -21.28
N ALA A 28 -0.12 13.59 -22.58
CA ALA A 28 1.19 13.16 -23.09
C ALA A 28 2.34 14.02 -22.57
N ALA A 29 2.12 15.33 -22.36
CA ALA A 29 3.11 16.25 -21.84
C ALA A 29 3.52 15.98 -20.38
N SER A 30 2.69 15.27 -19.62
CA SER A 30 2.94 14.91 -18.21
C SER A 30 3.52 13.49 -18.03
N ILE A 31 3.74 12.76 -19.13
CA ILE A 31 4.26 11.40 -19.14
C ILE A 31 5.72 11.41 -19.62
N VAL A 32 6.58 10.70 -18.92
CA VAL A 32 7.95 10.45 -19.40
C VAL A 32 7.93 9.27 -20.35
N TRP A 33 8.35 9.48 -21.60
CA TRP A 33 8.36 8.46 -22.63
C TRP A 33 9.79 7.93 -22.81
N LYS A 34 9.96 6.61 -22.74
CA LYS A 34 11.27 5.97 -22.90
C LYS A 34 11.17 4.80 -23.85
N ARG A 35 12.08 4.72 -24.82
CA ARG A 35 12.31 3.48 -25.56
C ARG A 35 13.16 2.56 -24.69
N GLY A 36 12.76 1.28 -24.51
CA GLY A 36 13.49 0.34 -23.68
C GLY A 36 13.03 -1.11 -23.85
N ASP A 37 13.91 -2.03 -23.48
CA ASP A 37 13.59 -3.46 -23.39
C ASP A 37 13.05 -3.77 -22.00
N ALA A 38 11.88 -4.37 -21.92
CA ALA A 38 11.24 -4.79 -20.67
C ALA A 38 12.10 -5.78 -19.85
N GLN A 39 13.08 -6.42 -20.50
CA GLN A 39 14.02 -7.36 -19.89
C GLN A 39 15.33 -6.72 -19.44
N ASP A 40 15.55 -5.41 -19.77
CA ASP A 40 16.78 -4.69 -19.46
C ASP A 40 16.50 -3.18 -19.49
N LEU A 41 15.89 -2.68 -18.43
CA LEU A 41 15.45 -1.29 -18.33
C LEU A 41 16.64 -0.39 -17.94
N ASP A 42 16.90 0.65 -18.74
CA ASP A 42 17.86 1.71 -18.38
C ASP A 42 17.28 2.62 -17.30
N VAL A 43 17.11 2.05 -16.12
CA VAL A 43 16.54 2.67 -14.93
C VAL A 43 17.25 2.12 -13.70
N GLU A 44 17.52 2.98 -12.71
CA GLU A 44 18.10 2.57 -11.43
C GLU A 44 17.17 1.61 -10.67
N SER A 45 17.75 0.78 -9.82
CA SER A 45 16.99 -0.08 -8.90
C SER A 45 16.14 0.79 -7.96
N ASP A 46 15.03 0.23 -7.46
CA ASP A 46 14.16 0.89 -6.47
C ASP A 46 13.61 2.26 -6.93
N SER A 47 13.26 2.39 -8.24
CA SER A 47 12.80 3.64 -8.85
C SER A 47 11.28 3.82 -8.83
N PHE A 48 10.50 2.74 -8.96
CA PHE A 48 9.06 2.80 -9.15
C PHE A 48 8.28 2.25 -7.97
N ASP A 49 7.19 2.90 -7.60
CA ASP A 49 6.26 2.40 -6.59
C ASP A 49 5.32 1.33 -7.17
N VAL A 50 4.98 1.45 -8.45
CA VAL A 50 4.05 0.56 -9.17
C VAL A 50 4.55 0.33 -10.58
N ILE A 51 4.47 -0.90 -11.04
CA ILE A 51 4.65 -1.27 -12.45
C ILE A 51 3.34 -1.89 -12.94
N VAL A 52 2.89 -1.44 -14.10
CA VAL A 52 1.74 -2.01 -14.80
C VAL A 52 2.21 -2.43 -16.18
N THR A 53 1.95 -3.69 -16.54
CA THR A 53 2.23 -4.21 -17.87
C THR A 53 0.95 -4.82 -18.47
N ARG A 54 0.80 -4.72 -19.79
CA ARG A 54 -0.33 -5.34 -20.50
C ARG A 54 0.17 -5.94 -21.79
N ASN A 55 -0.07 -7.23 -22.00
CA ASN A 55 0.29 -7.97 -23.20
C ASN A 55 1.79 -7.89 -23.53
N VAL A 56 2.66 -8.03 -22.53
CA VAL A 56 4.12 -7.90 -22.69
C VAL A 56 4.82 -9.25 -22.58
N THR A 57 4.55 -10.03 -21.53
CA THR A 57 5.34 -11.23 -21.21
C THR A 57 5.22 -12.32 -22.29
N TRP A 58 4.06 -12.46 -22.92
CA TRP A 58 3.76 -13.52 -23.87
C TRP A 58 4.72 -13.59 -25.06
N ASN A 59 5.28 -12.44 -25.49
CA ASN A 59 6.13 -12.35 -26.69
C ASN A 59 7.62 -12.12 -26.40
N LEU A 60 8.03 -12.14 -25.13
CA LEU A 60 9.42 -11.90 -24.76
C LEU A 60 10.31 -13.13 -25.02
N PRO A 61 11.54 -12.95 -25.52
CA PRO A 61 12.52 -14.02 -25.65
C PRO A 61 12.93 -14.63 -24.32
N ASN A 62 12.96 -13.84 -23.25
CA ASN A 62 13.28 -14.28 -21.89
C ASN A 62 12.35 -13.64 -20.85
N PRO A 63 11.11 -14.11 -20.72
CA PRO A 63 10.13 -13.51 -19.83
C PRO A 63 10.51 -13.61 -18.34
N ALA A 64 11.31 -14.62 -17.95
CA ALA A 64 11.82 -14.70 -16.59
C ALA A 64 12.76 -13.53 -16.24
N LYS A 65 13.59 -13.09 -17.21
CA LYS A 65 14.45 -11.91 -17.04
C LYS A 65 13.62 -10.63 -16.87
N ALA A 66 12.48 -10.51 -17.54
CA ALA A 66 11.58 -9.36 -17.38
C ALA A 66 11.04 -9.28 -15.94
N TYR A 67 10.58 -10.40 -15.37
CA TYR A 67 10.15 -10.42 -13.95
C TYR A 67 11.27 -10.06 -12.98
N GLN A 68 12.50 -10.51 -13.22
CA GLN A 68 13.66 -10.13 -12.41
C GLN A 68 13.95 -8.63 -12.52
N GLU A 69 13.87 -8.08 -13.72
CA GLU A 69 14.11 -6.68 -13.99
C GLU A 69 13.03 -5.79 -13.38
N TRP A 70 11.76 -6.16 -13.50
CA TRP A 70 10.66 -5.46 -12.86
C TRP A 70 10.77 -5.50 -11.33
N HIS A 71 11.18 -6.64 -10.77
CA HIS A 71 11.47 -6.72 -9.34
C HIS A 71 12.63 -5.80 -8.95
N ARG A 72 13.69 -5.70 -9.76
CA ARG A 72 14.85 -4.83 -9.50
C ARG A 72 14.44 -3.37 -9.42
N VAL A 73 13.69 -2.88 -10.41
CA VAL A 73 13.32 -1.45 -10.52
C VAL A 73 12.16 -1.04 -9.63
N LEU A 74 11.39 -1.99 -9.09
CA LEU A 74 10.40 -1.69 -8.05
C LEU A 74 11.07 -1.30 -6.75
N LYS A 75 10.56 -0.27 -6.08
CA LYS A 75 10.92 0.07 -4.69
C LYS A 75 10.48 -1.04 -3.75
N LYS A 76 11.14 -1.16 -2.61
CA LYS A 76 10.69 -2.03 -1.53
C LYS A 76 9.26 -1.68 -1.11
N GLY A 77 8.40 -2.68 -1.01
CA GLY A 77 6.96 -2.51 -0.83
C GLY A 77 6.20 -2.08 -2.08
N GLY A 78 6.86 -1.97 -3.23
CA GLY A 78 6.23 -1.71 -4.52
C GLY A 78 5.47 -2.92 -5.06
N VAL A 79 4.60 -2.69 -6.04
CA VAL A 79 3.70 -3.70 -6.61
C VAL A 79 3.81 -3.77 -8.13
N LEU A 80 3.77 -4.99 -8.66
CA LEU A 80 3.62 -5.29 -10.09
C LEU A 80 2.19 -5.74 -10.36
N TYR A 81 1.58 -5.14 -11.38
CA TYR A 81 0.34 -5.60 -12.01
C TYR A 81 0.65 -6.01 -13.44
N ASN A 82 0.58 -7.31 -13.73
CA ASN A 82 0.79 -7.84 -15.07
C ASN A 82 -0.52 -8.41 -15.64
N PHE A 83 -1.05 -7.74 -16.66
CA PHE A 83 -2.21 -8.19 -17.44
C PHE A 83 -1.68 -8.91 -18.68
N ASP A 84 -1.95 -10.20 -18.81
CA ASP A 84 -1.52 -10.99 -19.97
C ASP A 84 -2.48 -12.18 -20.20
N ALA A 85 -2.26 -12.93 -21.27
CA ALA A 85 -3.06 -14.10 -21.60
C ALA A 85 -2.19 -15.23 -22.17
N ASP A 86 -2.78 -16.41 -22.27
CA ASP A 86 -2.23 -17.53 -23.02
C ASP A 86 -2.64 -17.43 -24.50
N TRP A 87 -2.07 -16.40 -25.19
CA TRP A 87 -2.49 -16.03 -26.54
C TRP A 87 -2.34 -17.13 -27.59
N TYR A 88 -1.31 -17.98 -27.45
CA TYR A 88 -0.96 -18.99 -28.45
C TYR A 88 -0.93 -20.42 -27.92
N GLY A 89 -1.49 -20.67 -26.75
CA GLY A 89 -1.61 -22.02 -26.21
C GLY A 89 -2.41 -22.98 -27.11
N HIS A 90 -3.31 -22.44 -27.92
CA HIS A 90 -4.07 -23.20 -28.91
C HIS A 90 -3.18 -23.85 -30.00
N LEU A 91 -1.94 -23.41 -30.18
CA LEU A 91 -0.99 -24.03 -31.10
C LEU A 91 -0.45 -25.38 -30.61
N PHE A 92 -0.60 -25.65 -29.30
CA PHE A 92 -0.01 -26.81 -28.61
C PHE A 92 -1.04 -27.64 -27.84
N ASP A 93 -2.30 -27.22 -27.80
CA ASP A 93 -3.41 -27.84 -27.11
C ASP A 93 -4.64 -27.94 -28.05
N GLU A 94 -5.13 -29.16 -28.30
CA GLU A 94 -6.16 -29.41 -29.25
C GLU A 94 -7.54 -28.90 -28.80
N GLU A 95 -7.85 -28.97 -27.49
CA GLU A 95 -9.10 -28.43 -26.93
C GLU A 95 -9.16 -26.90 -27.08
N LYS A 96 -8.02 -26.22 -26.81
CA LYS A 96 -7.90 -24.78 -27.01
C LYS A 96 -8.00 -24.42 -28.48
N ARG A 97 -7.46 -25.24 -29.36
CA ARG A 97 -7.56 -25.01 -30.81
C ARG A 97 -9.00 -25.06 -31.30
N GLU A 98 -9.74 -26.09 -30.91
CA GLU A 98 -11.16 -26.17 -31.24
C GLU A 98 -11.95 -24.96 -30.70
N SER A 99 -11.63 -24.50 -29.50
CA SER A 99 -12.25 -23.30 -28.92
C SER A 99 -11.89 -22.03 -29.68
N TYR A 100 -10.63 -21.87 -30.07
CA TYR A 100 -10.15 -20.75 -30.91
C TYR A 100 -10.88 -20.68 -32.26
N GLU A 101 -11.07 -21.84 -32.93
CA GLU A 101 -11.81 -21.91 -34.17
C GLU A 101 -13.29 -21.53 -34.00
N LYS A 102 -13.90 -21.89 -32.86
CA LYS A 102 -15.26 -21.45 -32.51
C LYS A 102 -15.36 -19.94 -32.30
N ASP A 103 -14.37 -19.33 -31.66
CA ASP A 103 -14.34 -17.87 -31.51
C ASP A 103 -14.33 -17.17 -32.88
N ARG A 104 -13.52 -17.65 -33.81
CA ARG A 104 -13.51 -17.12 -35.21
C ARG A 104 -14.88 -17.26 -35.89
N GLN A 105 -15.55 -18.37 -35.71
CA GLN A 105 -16.90 -18.59 -36.27
C GLN A 105 -17.94 -17.65 -35.59
N HIS A 106 -17.85 -17.42 -34.29
CA HIS A 106 -18.76 -16.53 -33.58
C HIS A 106 -18.64 -15.06 -34.00
N THR A 107 -17.44 -14.58 -34.34
CA THR A 107 -17.26 -13.20 -34.85
C THR A 107 -17.94 -13.04 -36.23
N GLU A 108 -17.86 -14.03 -37.12
CA GLU A 108 -18.57 -14.02 -38.39
C GLU A 108 -20.09 -14.05 -38.19
N ASP A 109 -20.62 -14.96 -37.37
CA ASP A 109 -22.06 -15.14 -37.14
C ASP A 109 -22.72 -13.89 -36.54
N LYS A 110 -22.00 -13.13 -35.71
CA LYS A 110 -22.49 -11.90 -35.06
C LYS A 110 -22.16 -10.63 -35.85
N ASN A 111 -21.47 -10.74 -36.97
CA ASN A 111 -21.00 -9.61 -37.80
C ASN A 111 -20.21 -8.56 -36.96
N VAL A 112 -19.36 -9.05 -36.06
CA VAL A 112 -18.41 -8.27 -35.28
C VAL A 112 -17.09 -8.21 -36.01
N GLU A 113 -16.36 -7.10 -35.87
CA GLU A 113 -15.03 -6.98 -36.46
C GLU A 113 -14.09 -8.08 -35.93
N ASP A 114 -13.58 -8.90 -36.80
CA ASP A 114 -12.56 -9.90 -36.48
C ASP A 114 -11.19 -9.23 -36.43
N TYR A 115 -10.55 -9.16 -35.27
CA TYR A 115 -9.24 -8.52 -35.08
C TYR A 115 -8.10 -9.19 -35.88
N TYR A 116 -8.30 -10.42 -36.30
CA TYR A 116 -7.31 -11.16 -37.10
C TYR A 116 -7.53 -11.03 -38.60
N LYS A 117 -8.65 -10.42 -39.04
CA LYS A 117 -8.96 -10.25 -40.44
C LYS A 117 -7.97 -9.32 -41.10
N GLY A 118 -7.32 -9.84 -42.18
CA GLY A 118 -6.29 -9.09 -42.92
C GLY A 118 -4.89 -9.19 -42.35
N THR A 119 -4.68 -9.97 -41.25
CA THR A 119 -3.36 -10.32 -40.77
C THR A 119 -2.84 -11.60 -41.40
N ASP A 120 -1.52 -11.75 -41.49
CA ASP A 120 -0.87 -12.99 -41.90
C ASP A 120 -0.80 -13.96 -40.73
N ILE A 121 -1.92 -14.66 -40.47
CA ILE A 121 -2.08 -15.57 -39.31
C ILE A 121 -1.03 -16.69 -39.36
N GLU A 122 -0.74 -17.27 -40.51
CA GLU A 122 0.24 -18.35 -40.62
C GLU A 122 1.64 -17.91 -40.16
N LYS A 123 2.05 -16.72 -40.58
CA LYS A 123 3.33 -16.16 -40.18
C LYS A 123 3.36 -15.77 -38.69
N MET A 124 2.26 -15.24 -38.18
CA MET A 124 2.13 -14.95 -36.73
C MET A 124 2.23 -16.22 -35.90
N GLU A 125 1.55 -17.30 -36.29
CA GLU A 125 1.65 -18.60 -35.63
C GLU A 125 3.04 -19.20 -35.73
N GLU A 126 3.72 -19.07 -36.91
CA GLU A 126 5.12 -19.51 -37.06
C GLU A 126 6.06 -18.82 -36.05
N ILE A 127 5.90 -17.51 -35.89
CA ILE A 127 6.66 -16.73 -34.88
C ILE A 127 6.29 -17.18 -33.45
N ALA A 128 5.01 -17.29 -33.17
CA ALA A 128 4.51 -17.66 -31.85
C ALA A 128 4.98 -19.06 -31.40
N ARG A 129 5.17 -20.02 -32.35
CA ARG A 129 5.75 -21.33 -32.05
C ARG A 129 7.19 -21.25 -31.53
N GLN A 130 7.91 -20.16 -31.76
CA GLN A 130 9.29 -19.93 -31.31
C GLN A 130 9.33 -19.13 -29.98
N VAL A 131 8.21 -18.57 -29.53
CA VAL A 131 8.13 -17.79 -28.29
C VAL A 131 8.00 -18.73 -27.10
N PRO A 132 8.82 -18.57 -26.05
CA PRO A 132 8.90 -19.52 -24.93
C PRO A 132 7.55 -19.78 -24.24
N LEU A 133 6.75 -18.75 -24.01
CA LEU A 133 5.50 -18.88 -23.26
C LEU A 133 4.35 -19.53 -24.00
N SER A 134 4.41 -19.63 -25.32
CA SER A 134 3.36 -20.28 -26.12
C SER A 134 3.22 -21.79 -25.82
N GLN A 135 4.28 -22.43 -25.29
CA GLN A 135 4.29 -23.86 -24.97
C GLN A 135 4.09 -24.13 -23.47
N LEU A 136 4.02 -23.10 -22.67
CA LEU A 136 3.99 -23.21 -21.21
C LEU A 136 2.60 -22.94 -20.67
N LYS A 137 2.25 -23.63 -19.59
CA LYS A 137 0.96 -23.45 -18.96
C LYS A 137 0.90 -22.12 -18.20
N ARG A 138 0.08 -21.21 -18.68
CA ARG A 138 -0.14 -19.89 -18.09
C ARG A 138 -1.50 -19.82 -17.40
N PRO A 139 -1.65 -19.10 -16.28
CA PRO A 139 -0.67 -18.22 -15.62
C PRO A 139 0.28 -18.93 -14.63
N GLU A 140 0.20 -20.26 -14.48
CA GLU A 140 0.96 -20.99 -13.46
C GLU A 140 2.47 -20.81 -13.61
N TRP A 141 2.98 -20.83 -14.83
CA TRP A 141 4.40 -20.57 -15.10
C TRP A 141 4.82 -19.16 -14.66
N ASP A 142 3.98 -18.16 -14.94
CA ASP A 142 4.24 -16.77 -14.60
C ASP A 142 4.32 -16.57 -13.09
N MET A 143 3.40 -17.19 -12.34
CA MET A 143 3.41 -17.13 -10.87
C MET A 143 4.70 -17.72 -10.29
N GLU A 144 5.19 -18.84 -10.84
CA GLU A 144 6.46 -19.42 -10.40
C GLU A 144 7.66 -18.57 -10.81
N ALA A 145 7.63 -17.96 -12.01
CA ALA A 145 8.67 -17.02 -12.45
C ALA A 145 8.74 -15.77 -11.58
N MET A 146 7.59 -15.21 -11.20
CA MET A 146 7.50 -14.10 -10.26
C MET A 146 8.08 -14.46 -8.89
N LYS A 147 7.73 -15.63 -8.37
CA LYS A 147 8.27 -16.13 -7.10
C LYS A 147 9.79 -16.28 -7.15
N ASN A 148 10.32 -16.87 -8.24
CA ASN A 148 11.77 -17.02 -8.46
C ASN A 148 12.47 -15.67 -8.65
N ALA A 149 11.79 -14.64 -9.13
CA ALA A 149 12.28 -13.28 -9.21
C ALA A 149 12.29 -12.55 -7.84
N GLY A 150 11.65 -13.11 -6.80
CA GLY A 150 11.62 -12.56 -5.45
C GLY A 150 10.31 -11.86 -5.05
N PHE A 151 9.28 -11.87 -5.91
CA PHE A 151 7.97 -11.36 -5.54
C PHE A 151 7.31 -12.20 -4.45
N GLN A 152 6.56 -11.54 -3.58
CA GLN A 152 5.76 -12.13 -2.49
C GLN A 152 4.28 -11.78 -2.69
N ASN A 153 3.39 -12.48 -1.95
CA ASN A 153 1.94 -12.23 -1.98
C ASN A 153 1.38 -12.23 -3.40
N ILE A 154 1.81 -13.23 -4.20
CA ILE A 154 1.40 -13.33 -5.58
C ILE A 154 -0.05 -13.80 -5.64
N VAL A 155 -0.90 -12.99 -6.27
CA VAL A 155 -2.31 -13.27 -6.51
C VAL A 155 -2.58 -13.31 -8.00
N CYS A 156 -3.43 -14.24 -8.44
CA CYS A 156 -3.89 -14.32 -9.82
C CYS A 156 -5.41 -14.16 -9.90
N ASP A 157 -5.86 -13.15 -10.62
CA ASP A 157 -7.27 -13.00 -10.99
C ASP A 157 -7.48 -13.43 -12.44
N GLN A 158 -8.08 -14.59 -12.63
CA GLN A 158 -8.42 -15.13 -13.95
C GLN A 158 -9.81 -14.65 -14.45
N GLN A 159 -10.49 -13.78 -13.70
CA GLN A 159 -11.79 -13.22 -14.09
C GLN A 159 -11.73 -11.73 -14.43
N VAL A 160 -10.56 -11.11 -14.33
CA VAL A 160 -10.35 -9.67 -14.56
C VAL A 160 -10.84 -9.20 -15.94
N TRP A 161 -10.82 -10.08 -16.94
CA TRP A 161 -11.33 -9.79 -18.28
C TRP A 161 -12.82 -9.37 -18.29
N LYS A 162 -13.62 -9.85 -17.34
CA LYS A 162 -15.04 -9.47 -17.21
C LYS A 162 -15.23 -7.99 -16.82
N GLU A 163 -14.23 -7.39 -16.21
CA GLU A 163 -14.26 -6.00 -15.76
C GLU A 163 -13.61 -5.04 -16.76
N VAL A 164 -12.67 -5.53 -17.56
CA VAL A 164 -11.82 -4.67 -18.38
C VAL A 164 -12.03 -4.84 -19.89
N TRP A 165 -12.70 -5.89 -20.34
CA TRP A 165 -12.97 -6.13 -21.75
C TRP A 165 -14.36 -5.65 -22.16
N THR A 166 -14.45 -5.12 -23.38
CA THR A 166 -15.70 -4.86 -24.10
C THR A 166 -16.36 -6.16 -24.57
N GLU A 167 -17.64 -6.11 -24.92
CA GLU A 167 -18.34 -7.26 -25.51
C GLU A 167 -17.65 -7.75 -26.80
N GLU A 168 -17.08 -6.84 -27.57
CA GLU A 168 -16.35 -7.14 -28.80
C GLU A 168 -15.03 -7.86 -28.52
N GLU A 169 -14.24 -7.40 -27.52
CA GLU A 169 -13.02 -8.08 -27.08
C GLU A 169 -13.32 -9.50 -26.56
N ILE A 170 -14.42 -9.68 -25.82
CA ILE A 170 -14.86 -10.99 -25.34
C ILE A 170 -15.15 -11.94 -26.49
N LEU A 171 -15.88 -11.48 -27.52
CA LEU A 171 -16.21 -12.30 -28.68
C LEU A 171 -14.98 -12.72 -29.49
N ASN A 172 -13.98 -11.84 -29.57
CA ASN A 172 -12.74 -12.11 -30.32
C ASN A 172 -11.76 -13.01 -29.55
N ASN A 173 -11.78 -13.02 -28.21
CA ASN A 173 -10.69 -13.58 -27.42
C ASN A 173 -11.15 -14.51 -26.29
N SER A 174 -12.38 -15.07 -26.33
CA SER A 174 -12.95 -15.86 -25.22
C SER A 174 -12.13 -17.13 -24.90
N THR A 175 -11.39 -17.65 -25.85
CA THR A 175 -10.48 -18.80 -25.68
C THR A 175 -9.22 -18.47 -24.88
N SER A 176 -8.77 -17.21 -24.96
CA SER A 176 -7.54 -16.75 -24.32
C SER A 176 -7.83 -15.53 -23.44
N PRO A 177 -8.68 -15.68 -22.38
CA PRO A 177 -9.02 -14.55 -21.53
C PRO A 177 -7.79 -14.04 -20.79
N ILE A 178 -7.69 -12.71 -20.66
CA ILE A 178 -6.60 -12.14 -19.89
C ILE A 178 -6.77 -12.47 -18.41
N PHE A 179 -5.65 -12.67 -17.75
CA PHE A 179 -5.51 -12.76 -16.31
C PHE A 179 -4.74 -11.56 -15.77
N LEU A 180 -4.92 -11.24 -14.51
CA LEU A 180 -4.11 -10.27 -13.77
C LEU A 180 -3.26 -11.01 -12.75
N LEU A 181 -1.96 -10.76 -12.78
CA LEU A 181 -1.03 -11.14 -11.72
C LEU A 181 -0.62 -9.90 -10.92
N GLU A 182 -0.88 -9.94 -9.62
CA GLU A 182 -0.38 -8.99 -8.65
C GLU A 182 0.77 -9.63 -7.87
N GLY A 183 1.91 -8.93 -7.73
CA GLY A 183 3.02 -9.40 -6.92
C GLY A 183 3.75 -8.24 -6.26
N HIS A 184 4.20 -8.43 -5.02
CA HIS A 184 4.82 -7.39 -4.20
C HIS A 184 6.30 -7.63 -3.99
N LYS A 185 7.12 -6.57 -4.08
CA LYS A 185 8.49 -6.60 -3.57
C LYS A 185 8.48 -6.45 -2.05
N LYS A 186 9.24 -7.29 -1.33
CA LYS A 186 9.30 -7.26 0.14
C LYS A 186 9.58 -5.85 0.65
N ARG A 187 8.85 -5.41 1.68
CA ARG A 187 9.10 -4.14 2.40
C ARG A 187 10.37 -4.26 3.25
N GLU A 188 10.93 -3.10 3.61
CA GLU A 188 11.96 -3.05 4.66
C GLU A 188 11.36 -3.28 6.04
N ASN A 189 12.20 -3.72 6.98
CA ASN A 189 11.84 -3.73 8.38
C ASN A 189 11.50 -2.29 8.84
N PHE A 190 10.50 -2.17 9.68
CA PHE A 190 10.21 -0.92 10.36
C PHE A 190 11.08 -0.83 11.61
N ILE A 191 11.90 0.21 11.70
CA ILE A 191 12.78 0.44 12.84
C ILE A 191 12.30 1.68 13.59
N LEU A 192 12.05 1.51 14.87
CA LEU A 192 11.72 2.59 15.79
C LEU A 192 12.45 2.35 17.11
N ASN A 193 13.50 3.12 17.35
CA ASN A 193 14.38 2.99 18.52
C ASN A 193 14.86 1.54 18.72
N ASN A 194 14.51 0.87 19.82
CA ASN A 194 14.86 -0.52 20.10
C ASN A 194 13.94 -1.56 19.42
N ALA A 195 12.90 -1.12 18.73
CA ALA A 195 11.99 -2.02 18.02
C ALA A 195 12.40 -2.16 16.54
N GLU A 196 12.64 -3.39 16.12
CA GLU A 196 12.78 -3.77 14.72
C GLU A 196 11.67 -4.77 14.37
N VAL A 197 10.85 -4.42 13.38
CA VAL A 197 9.61 -5.16 13.04
C VAL A 197 9.63 -5.55 11.59
N GLU A 198 9.66 -6.83 11.32
CA GLU A 198 9.59 -7.35 9.95
C GLU A 198 8.18 -7.13 9.34
N PRO A 199 8.08 -6.97 8.00
CA PRO A 199 6.79 -6.94 7.32
C PRO A 199 5.97 -8.21 7.62
N GLY A 200 4.67 -8.03 7.86
CA GLY A 200 3.75 -9.12 8.20
C GLY A 200 3.83 -9.58 9.66
N THR A 201 4.55 -8.84 10.53
CA THR A 201 4.73 -9.24 11.93
C THR A 201 4.24 -8.20 12.93
N ILE A 202 4.13 -8.63 14.17
CA ILE A 202 3.72 -7.82 15.32
C ILE A 202 4.83 -7.84 16.35
N TRP A 203 5.31 -6.67 16.73
CA TRP A 203 6.21 -6.49 17.86
C TRP A 203 5.42 -6.04 19.09
N ASN A 204 5.73 -6.61 20.24
CA ASN A 204 5.17 -6.21 21.54
C ASN A 204 6.30 -6.08 22.54
N GLY A 205 6.38 -4.97 23.24
CA GLY A 205 7.45 -4.75 24.21
C GLY A 205 7.40 -3.38 24.87
N GLU A 206 8.49 -3.08 25.53
CA GLU A 206 8.80 -1.76 26.07
C GLU A 206 9.54 -0.97 24.98
N LEU A 207 8.90 0.07 24.46
CA LEU A 207 9.52 0.98 23.50
C LEU A 207 10.35 2.01 24.26
N GLU A 208 11.63 2.03 23.98
CA GLU A 208 12.60 2.91 24.63
C GLU A 208 12.67 4.25 23.89
N LEU A 209 12.43 5.35 24.59
CA LEU A 209 12.59 6.71 24.09
C LEU A 209 13.71 7.41 24.88
N SER A 210 14.25 8.50 24.32
CA SER A 210 15.31 9.30 24.93
C SER A 210 16.47 8.43 25.43
N GLU A 211 17.01 7.61 24.51
CA GLU A 211 18.15 6.71 24.76
C GLU A 211 17.90 5.73 25.94
N GLY A 212 16.66 5.25 26.08
CA GLY A 212 16.27 4.29 27.12
C GLY A 212 15.87 4.90 28.46
N GLN A 213 15.85 6.25 28.59
CA GLN A 213 15.42 6.91 29.81
C GLN A 213 13.91 6.83 30.06
N ILE A 214 13.13 6.66 29.01
CA ILE A 214 11.67 6.54 29.02
C ILE A 214 11.28 5.23 28.33
N CYS A 215 10.54 4.36 29.03
CA CYS A 215 10.08 3.08 28.49
C CYS A 215 8.56 3.05 28.49
N LEU A 216 7.95 2.85 27.31
CA LEU A 216 6.51 2.87 27.12
C LEU A 216 6.00 1.50 26.61
N PRO A 217 4.93 0.94 27.19
CA PRO A 217 4.35 -0.32 26.73
C PRO A 217 3.69 -0.13 25.36
N ALA A 218 4.28 -0.72 24.33
CA ALA A 218 3.82 -0.54 22.95
C ALA A 218 3.56 -1.85 22.22
N THR A 219 2.78 -1.74 21.17
CA THR A 219 2.57 -2.76 20.14
C THR A 219 2.76 -2.11 18.78
N ILE A 220 3.58 -2.71 17.91
CA ILE A 220 3.80 -2.23 16.55
C ILE A 220 3.40 -3.34 15.58
N LEU A 221 2.44 -3.04 14.70
CA LEU A 221 2.03 -3.92 13.61
C LEU A 221 2.61 -3.36 12.31
N HIS A 222 3.46 -4.13 11.63
CA HIS A 222 4.05 -3.73 10.36
C HIS A 222 3.54 -4.63 9.25
N GLY A 223 2.54 -4.16 8.50
CA GLY A 223 1.88 -4.92 7.43
C GLY A 223 2.81 -5.23 6.25
N GLU A 224 2.51 -6.27 5.50
CA GLU A 224 3.26 -6.63 4.28
C GLU A 224 3.09 -5.61 3.16
N LYS A 225 1.89 -5.03 3.02
CA LYS A 225 1.57 -4.04 2.00
C LYS A 225 2.03 -2.65 2.43
N LYS A 226 2.56 -1.87 1.47
CA LYS A 226 2.90 -0.47 1.69
C LYS A 226 1.66 0.34 2.07
N GLY A 227 1.80 1.26 2.99
CA GLY A 227 0.74 2.14 3.46
C GLY A 227 1.27 3.18 4.42
N LYS A 228 0.37 3.88 5.08
CA LYS A 228 0.65 4.95 6.03
C LYS A 228 1.07 4.42 7.40
N THR A 229 1.78 5.25 8.17
CA THR A 229 2.07 5.00 9.58
C THR A 229 1.04 5.72 10.44
N VAL A 230 0.36 4.96 11.29
CA VAL A 230 -0.64 5.47 12.24
C VAL A 230 -0.11 5.29 13.65
N LEU A 231 0.01 6.39 14.40
CA LEU A 231 0.30 6.38 15.84
C LEU A 231 -1.02 6.48 16.60
N ILE A 232 -1.22 5.59 17.55
CA ILE A 232 -2.34 5.62 18.50
C ILE A 232 -1.77 5.62 19.90
N THR A 233 -2.09 6.64 20.68
CA THR A 233 -1.69 6.76 22.08
C THR A 233 -2.89 6.68 23.01
N ALA A 234 -2.66 6.23 24.23
CA ALA A 234 -3.61 6.30 25.34
C ALA A 234 -2.86 6.59 26.64
N GLY A 235 -3.57 7.03 27.64
CA GLY A 235 -3.00 7.29 28.96
C GLY A 235 -2.01 8.45 29.00
N VAL A 236 -2.19 9.47 28.16
CA VAL A 236 -1.59 10.81 28.37
C VAL A 236 -2.06 11.34 29.73
N HIS A 237 -3.33 11.15 30.03
CA HIS A 237 -3.84 11.21 31.40
C HIS A 237 -3.96 9.79 31.94
N ALA A 238 -3.18 9.50 32.95
CA ALA A 238 -3.01 8.15 33.50
C ALA A 238 -4.25 7.59 34.22
N GLY A 239 -5.19 8.45 34.61
CA GLY A 239 -6.47 8.08 35.23
C GLY A 239 -7.59 7.77 34.24
N GLU A 240 -7.36 7.96 32.94
CA GLU A 240 -8.35 7.73 31.90
C GLU A 240 -8.32 6.27 31.42
N TYR A 241 -8.71 5.35 32.32
CA TYR A 241 -8.57 3.89 32.11
C TYR A 241 -9.32 3.33 30.90
N VAL A 242 -10.43 3.96 30.48
CA VAL A 242 -11.22 3.51 29.33
C VAL A 242 -10.41 3.62 28.03
N GLY A 243 -9.70 4.74 27.83
CA GLY A 243 -8.80 4.93 26.69
C GLY A 243 -7.65 3.91 26.68
N ILE A 244 -7.05 3.67 27.85
CA ILE A 244 -5.98 2.66 28.03
C ILE A 244 -6.49 1.26 27.70
N GLN A 245 -7.66 0.89 28.21
CA GLN A 245 -8.27 -0.41 27.94
C GLN A 245 -8.61 -0.57 26.45
N ALA A 246 -9.11 0.49 25.82
CA ALA A 246 -9.38 0.49 24.38
C ALA A 246 -8.12 0.23 23.55
N ALA A 247 -6.98 0.86 23.90
CA ALA A 247 -5.69 0.61 23.24
C ALA A 247 -5.22 -0.84 23.42
N ILE A 248 -5.37 -1.40 24.64
CA ILE A 248 -5.02 -2.80 24.93
C ILE A 248 -5.90 -3.75 24.10
N GLU A 249 -7.21 -3.53 24.06
CA GLU A 249 -8.10 -4.37 23.26
C GLU A 249 -7.84 -4.26 21.76
N LEU A 250 -7.59 -3.04 21.27
CA LEU A 250 -7.26 -2.81 19.88
C LEU A 250 -5.99 -3.57 19.47
N SER A 251 -4.94 -3.54 20.32
CA SER A 251 -3.71 -4.29 20.06
C SER A 251 -3.89 -5.80 19.94
N ARG A 252 -4.97 -6.36 20.52
CA ARG A 252 -5.31 -7.79 20.46
C ARG A 252 -6.26 -8.12 19.30
N LYS A 253 -7.10 -7.15 18.90
CA LYS A 253 -8.14 -7.34 17.86
C LYS A 253 -7.63 -7.07 16.46
N LEU A 254 -6.63 -6.20 16.31
CA LEU A 254 -6.03 -5.92 15.01
C LEU A 254 -5.35 -7.18 14.46
N LYS A 255 -5.72 -7.52 13.25
CA LYS A 255 -5.14 -8.66 12.50
C LYS A 255 -4.11 -8.11 11.53
N ILE A 256 -2.88 -8.63 11.60
CA ILE A 256 -1.75 -8.16 10.78
C ILE A 256 -2.05 -8.26 9.28
N GLU A 257 -2.79 -9.28 8.85
CA GLU A 257 -3.15 -9.49 7.44
C GLU A 257 -4.06 -8.39 6.87
N LYS A 258 -4.68 -7.60 7.76
CA LYS A 258 -5.55 -6.46 7.39
C LYS A 258 -4.82 -5.12 7.45
N VAL A 259 -3.56 -5.09 7.88
CA VAL A 259 -2.79 -3.86 8.02
C VAL A 259 -2.01 -3.60 6.73
N ALA A 260 -2.31 -2.47 6.08
CA ALA A 260 -1.43 -1.85 5.09
C ALA A 260 -0.69 -0.69 5.75
N GLY A 261 0.65 -0.66 5.65
CA GLY A 261 1.46 0.32 6.37
C GLY A 261 1.86 -0.15 7.77
N THR A 262 1.92 0.76 8.73
CA THR A 262 2.37 0.49 10.10
C THR A 262 1.39 1.09 11.10
N VAL A 263 1.08 0.34 12.16
CA VAL A 263 0.29 0.85 13.30
C VAL A 263 1.15 0.75 14.55
N ILE A 264 1.36 1.89 15.20
CA ILE A 264 2.08 2.01 16.48
C ILE A 264 1.03 2.29 17.55
N LEU A 265 0.93 1.43 18.54
CA LEU A 265 0.01 1.55 19.67
C LEU A 265 0.81 1.73 20.96
N VAL A 266 0.76 2.91 21.58
CA VAL A 266 1.32 3.17 22.89
C VAL A 266 0.18 3.12 23.91
N LYS A 267 0.21 2.10 24.77
CA LYS A 267 -0.92 1.77 25.66
C LYS A 267 -1.07 2.72 26.84
N VAL A 268 0.06 3.21 27.36
CA VAL A 268 0.10 4.15 28.49
C VAL A 268 1.27 5.10 28.30
N VAL A 269 1.01 6.34 27.93
CA VAL A 269 2.06 7.35 27.74
C VAL A 269 2.61 7.83 29.09
N ASN A 270 1.73 8.26 30.01
CA ASN A 270 2.16 8.67 31.38
C ASN A 270 2.20 7.45 32.29
N ARG A 271 3.10 6.52 32.00
CA ARG A 271 3.28 5.29 32.76
C ARG A 271 3.63 5.51 34.22
N PRO A 272 4.54 6.45 34.61
CA PRO A 272 4.85 6.67 36.01
C PRO A 272 3.64 7.06 36.84
N ALA A 273 2.80 7.97 36.32
CA ALA A 273 1.58 8.38 37.04
C ALA A 273 0.55 7.23 37.08
N PHE A 274 0.43 6.42 36.01
CA PHE A 274 -0.43 5.24 36.01
C PHE A 274 -0.06 4.23 37.08
N GLU A 275 1.22 3.87 37.22
CA GLU A 275 1.71 2.92 38.23
C GLU A 275 1.50 3.43 39.66
N LYS A 276 1.53 4.73 39.85
CA LYS A 276 1.30 5.38 41.14
C LYS A 276 -0.14 5.85 41.39
N ARG A 277 -1.04 5.63 40.40
CA ARG A 277 -2.45 6.06 40.46
C ARG A 277 -2.60 7.56 40.76
N LYS A 278 -1.80 8.39 40.09
CA LYS A 278 -1.74 9.84 40.27
C LYS A 278 -2.64 10.63 39.30
N GLY A 279 -3.54 9.95 38.58
CA GLY A 279 -4.43 10.62 37.63
C GLY A 279 -3.68 11.27 36.47
N SER A 280 -3.85 12.57 36.26
CA SER A 280 -3.34 13.29 35.08
C SER A 280 -2.01 14.02 35.30
N MET A 281 -1.47 14.02 36.50
CA MET A 281 -0.33 14.86 36.89
C MET A 281 0.98 14.08 36.94
N GLY A 282 2.08 14.74 36.59
CA GLY A 282 3.43 14.21 36.77
C GLY A 282 3.75 13.94 38.24
N LEU A 283 4.67 12.99 38.49
CA LEU A 283 5.01 12.58 39.86
C LEU A 283 5.85 13.62 40.61
N THR A 284 6.76 14.28 39.90
CA THR A 284 7.77 15.16 40.49
C THR A 284 7.52 16.63 40.22
N ASP A 285 6.90 16.96 39.11
CA ASP A 285 6.69 18.35 38.66
C ASP A 285 5.23 18.83 38.78
N GLU A 286 4.32 17.93 39.09
CA GLU A 286 2.88 18.19 39.20
C GLU A 286 2.28 18.87 37.96
N LYS A 287 2.90 18.73 36.79
CA LYS A 287 2.40 19.26 35.54
C LYS A 287 1.45 18.28 34.87
N ASN A 288 0.41 18.81 34.22
CA ASN A 288 -0.45 18.04 33.35
C ASN A 288 0.28 17.81 31.99
N LEU A 289 0.55 16.54 31.64
CA LEU A 289 1.24 16.19 30.40
C LEU A 289 0.56 16.79 29.16
N ASN A 290 -0.77 16.78 29.15
CA ASN A 290 -1.57 17.34 28.04
C ASN A 290 -1.68 18.88 28.06
N ARG A 291 -0.72 19.55 28.68
CA ARG A 291 -0.58 21.03 28.71
C ARG A 291 0.84 21.49 28.38
N VAL A 292 1.75 20.54 28.18
CA VAL A 292 3.17 20.85 27.98
C VAL A 292 3.76 20.40 26.65
N PHE A 293 2.94 19.85 25.74
CA PHE A 293 3.40 19.52 24.39
C PHE A 293 3.80 20.78 23.60
N PRO A 294 4.83 20.74 22.76
CA PRO A 294 5.67 19.60 22.39
C PRO A 294 6.77 19.23 23.40
N GLY A 295 6.87 19.88 24.53
CA GLY A 295 7.84 19.60 25.58
C GLY A 295 9.19 20.28 25.39
N CYS A 296 10.15 19.87 26.25
CA CYS A 296 11.52 20.37 26.23
C CYS A 296 12.48 19.25 26.69
N PRO A 297 13.60 18.98 25.99
CA PRO A 297 14.52 17.90 26.34
C PRO A 297 15.21 18.10 27.69
N ASP A 298 15.49 19.34 28.06
CA ASP A 298 16.12 19.72 29.34
C ASP A 298 15.10 20.19 30.37
N GLY A 299 13.81 19.93 30.15
CA GLY A 299 12.71 20.37 31.00
C GLY A 299 12.43 19.45 32.18
N THR A 300 11.29 19.67 32.81
CA THR A 300 10.80 18.85 33.92
C THR A 300 10.34 17.45 33.43
N GLU A 301 9.89 16.59 34.35
CA GLU A 301 9.48 15.22 34.03
C GLU A 301 8.46 15.16 32.86
N MET A 302 7.37 15.91 32.98
CA MET A 302 6.33 15.89 31.92
C MET A 302 6.76 16.60 30.65
N GLU A 303 7.60 17.63 30.74
CA GLU A 303 8.15 18.30 29.56
C GLU A 303 9.10 17.38 28.75
N ARG A 304 9.93 16.58 29.44
CA ARG A 304 10.79 15.59 28.76
C ARG A 304 9.97 14.46 28.15
N LEU A 305 8.94 13.98 28.86
CA LEU A 305 8.04 12.96 28.29
C LEU A 305 7.29 13.47 27.04
N ALA A 306 6.74 14.69 27.09
CA ALA A 306 6.09 15.33 25.95
C ALA A 306 7.07 15.48 24.78
N TRP A 307 8.30 15.91 25.05
CA TRP A 307 9.35 16.03 24.03
C TRP A 307 9.65 14.69 23.35
N ALA A 308 9.86 13.63 24.12
CA ALA A 308 10.15 12.30 23.59
C ALA A 308 9.00 11.79 22.69
N VAL A 309 7.75 11.92 23.15
CA VAL A 309 6.57 11.55 22.35
C VAL A 309 6.50 12.37 21.06
N SER A 310 6.68 13.69 21.15
CA SER A 310 6.59 14.57 19.99
C SER A 310 7.69 14.30 18.97
N ARG A 311 8.92 14.07 19.41
CA ARG A 311 10.09 13.95 18.52
C ARG A 311 10.33 12.55 18.00
N GLU A 312 10.01 11.53 18.76
CA GLU A 312 10.36 10.17 18.42
C GLU A 312 9.15 9.35 17.92
N LEU A 313 7.92 9.75 18.28
CA LEU A 313 6.71 9.04 17.89
C LEU A 313 5.85 9.84 16.90
N GLN A 314 5.51 11.10 17.19
CA GLN A 314 4.63 11.87 16.31
C GLN A 314 5.30 12.19 14.96
N THR A 315 6.63 12.39 14.92
CA THR A 315 7.35 12.70 13.66
C THR A 315 7.43 11.54 12.68
N VAL A 316 7.28 10.29 13.13
CA VAL A 316 7.31 9.10 12.26
C VAL A 316 5.91 8.70 11.77
N ALA A 317 4.86 9.35 12.27
CA ALA A 317 3.48 9.05 11.94
C ALA A 317 2.93 9.96 10.85
N ASP A 318 2.21 9.38 9.89
CA ASP A 318 1.38 10.13 8.94
C ASP A 318 0.06 10.57 9.58
N TYR A 319 -0.48 9.75 10.51
CA TYR A 319 -1.72 9.99 11.25
C TYR A 319 -1.52 9.74 12.72
N TYR A 320 -2.12 10.59 13.54
CA TYR A 320 -2.06 10.50 14.98
C TYR A 320 -3.46 10.49 15.61
N ILE A 321 -3.69 9.56 16.52
CA ILE A 321 -4.94 9.41 17.27
C ILE A 321 -4.59 9.31 18.76
N ASP A 322 -5.13 10.19 19.60
CA ASP A 322 -4.95 10.12 21.05
C ASP A 322 -6.28 9.77 21.73
N LEU A 323 -6.25 8.71 22.52
CA LEU A 323 -7.43 8.15 23.19
C LEU A 323 -7.54 8.72 24.59
N HIS A 324 -8.58 9.50 24.82
CA HIS A 324 -8.96 10.05 26.11
C HIS A 324 -10.30 9.49 26.59
N SER A 325 -10.61 9.66 27.86
CA SER A 325 -11.92 9.37 28.45
C SER A 325 -12.23 10.32 29.58
N GLY A 326 -13.33 10.13 30.28
CA GLY A 326 -13.54 10.76 31.57
C GLY A 326 -12.52 10.27 32.61
N ASP A 327 -12.07 11.16 33.48
CA ASP A 327 -11.15 10.85 34.57
C ASP A 327 -11.78 9.83 35.56
N ASP A 328 -11.04 9.35 36.54
CA ASP A 328 -11.39 8.24 37.45
C ASP A 328 -12.86 8.21 37.93
N TYR A 329 -13.48 9.36 38.04
CA TYR A 329 -14.86 9.52 38.56
C TYR A 329 -15.79 10.29 37.63
N ALA A 330 -15.35 10.64 36.39
CA ALA A 330 -16.09 11.50 35.52
C ALA A 330 -16.74 10.69 34.36
N THR A 331 -18.03 10.92 34.16
CA THR A 331 -18.71 10.46 32.94
C THR A 331 -18.51 11.51 31.84
N LEU A 332 -18.02 11.08 30.68
CA LEU A 332 -17.80 11.93 29.52
C LEU A 332 -18.71 11.52 28.37
N THR A 333 -19.44 12.46 27.79
CA THR A 333 -20.16 12.20 26.54
C THR A 333 -19.14 11.95 25.41
N PRO A 334 -19.27 10.87 24.62
CA PRO A 334 -18.34 10.61 23.54
C PRO A 334 -18.31 11.73 22.50
N TYR A 335 -17.11 12.17 22.14
CA TYR A 335 -16.86 13.14 21.08
C TYR A 335 -15.48 12.94 20.49
N VAL A 336 -15.23 13.52 19.31
CA VAL A 336 -13.91 13.54 18.69
C VAL A 336 -13.46 14.99 18.46
N TYR A 337 -12.20 15.28 18.79
CA TYR A 337 -11.53 16.50 18.36
C TYR A 337 -10.88 16.32 16.97
N TYR A 338 -10.88 17.41 16.20
CA TYR A 338 -10.02 17.52 15.03
C TYR A 338 -9.27 18.84 15.05
N ALA A 339 -8.09 18.88 14.44
CA ALA A 339 -7.24 20.06 14.42
C ALA A 339 -7.96 21.24 13.76
N GLY A 340 -7.93 22.41 14.40
CA GLY A 340 -8.51 23.65 13.88
C GLY A 340 -7.48 24.73 13.61
N VAL A 341 -6.27 24.57 14.15
CA VAL A 341 -5.13 25.49 13.99
C VAL A 341 -3.95 24.68 13.45
N ALA A 342 -3.91 24.51 12.13
CA ALA A 342 -2.86 23.80 11.41
C ALA A 342 -2.90 24.26 9.92
N PRO A 343 -1.97 23.85 9.06
CA PRO A 343 -2.10 24.05 7.61
C PRO A 343 -3.44 23.50 7.09
N GLU A 344 -4.00 24.13 6.07
CA GLU A 344 -5.34 23.81 5.57
C GLU A 344 -5.50 22.33 5.21
N GLU A 345 -4.50 21.71 4.60
CA GLU A 345 -4.49 20.28 4.27
C GLU A 345 -4.61 19.41 5.53
N THR A 346 -3.87 19.76 6.59
CA THR A 346 -3.90 19.02 7.86
C THR A 346 -5.26 19.15 8.54
N VAL A 347 -5.87 20.34 8.51
CA VAL A 347 -7.22 20.57 9.06
C VAL A 347 -8.24 19.73 8.30
N ALA A 348 -8.18 19.75 6.95
CA ALA A 348 -9.09 18.98 6.11
C ALA A 348 -8.97 17.48 6.35
N GLU A 349 -7.75 16.95 6.42
CA GLU A 349 -7.50 15.52 6.65
C GLU A 349 -7.89 15.10 8.07
N SER A 350 -7.55 15.88 9.11
CA SER A 350 -7.96 15.63 10.48
C SER A 350 -9.48 15.59 10.63
N ARG A 351 -10.19 16.52 9.94
CA ARG A 351 -11.64 16.51 9.88
C ARG A 351 -12.19 15.25 9.20
N ARG A 352 -11.61 14.85 8.06
CA ARG A 352 -11.98 13.64 7.34
C ARG A 352 -11.83 12.38 8.20
N MET A 353 -10.76 12.31 9.00
CA MET A 353 -10.56 11.23 9.98
C MET A 353 -11.65 11.25 11.06
N ALA A 354 -11.96 12.43 11.61
CA ALA A 354 -12.96 12.57 12.65
C ALA A 354 -14.37 12.17 12.17
N GLU A 355 -14.70 12.44 10.91
CA GLU A 355 -15.98 12.05 10.29
C GLU A 355 -16.16 10.52 10.18
N GLN A 356 -15.08 9.71 10.35
CA GLN A 356 -15.16 8.25 10.36
C GLN A 356 -15.45 7.68 11.76
N VAL A 357 -15.45 8.49 12.79
CA VAL A 357 -15.68 8.06 14.18
C VAL A 357 -17.18 8.17 14.50
N ASP A 358 -17.78 7.05 14.92
CA ASP A 358 -19.20 7.00 15.31
C ASP A 358 -19.40 7.57 16.72
N VAL A 359 -19.45 8.89 16.81
CA VAL A 359 -19.71 9.64 18.06
C VAL A 359 -20.68 10.78 17.81
N PRO A 360 -21.48 11.19 18.81
CA PRO A 360 -22.52 12.21 18.64
C PRO A 360 -22.00 13.63 18.37
N TYR A 361 -20.74 13.91 18.73
CA TYR A 361 -20.18 15.25 18.60
C TYR A 361 -18.80 15.24 17.97
N MET A 362 -18.57 16.15 17.05
CA MET A 362 -17.27 16.45 16.45
C MET A 362 -16.92 17.91 16.78
N VAL A 363 -15.77 18.13 17.38
CA VAL A 363 -15.35 19.43 17.93
C VAL A 363 -14.08 19.91 17.24
N LYS A 364 -14.14 21.09 16.64
CA LYS A 364 -12.96 21.78 16.10
C LYS A 364 -12.12 22.34 17.22
N SER A 365 -10.89 21.87 17.39
CA SER A 365 -9.95 22.40 18.36
C SER A 365 -9.29 23.67 17.86
N ASN A 366 -9.35 24.74 18.65
CA ASN A 366 -8.65 26.01 18.36
C ASN A 366 -7.39 26.17 19.22
N VAL A 367 -6.91 25.10 19.85
CA VAL A 367 -5.68 25.09 20.64
C VAL A 367 -4.50 24.89 19.71
N ALA A 368 -3.53 25.81 19.74
CA ALA A 368 -2.35 25.77 18.88
C ALA A 368 -1.16 25.01 19.48
N SER A 369 -1.14 24.82 20.79
CA SER A 369 -0.03 24.16 21.51
C SER A 369 -0.47 23.74 22.90
N GLY A 370 0.32 22.88 23.54
CA GLY A 370 0.12 22.38 24.91
C GLY A 370 -0.61 21.04 24.97
N GLY A 371 -1.45 20.72 24.03
CA GLY A 371 -2.10 19.40 23.92
C GLY A 371 -1.29 18.40 23.11
N SER A 372 -1.65 17.12 23.22
CA SER A 372 -1.02 16.01 22.50
C SER A 372 -1.36 15.95 21.00
N TYR A 373 -2.32 16.77 20.56
CA TYR A 373 -2.86 16.80 19.20
C TYR A 373 -2.47 18.05 18.42
#